data_c3bb11468245b974e2a239d2a4a0b632
#
_entry.id   c3bb11468245b974e2a239d2a4a0b632
#
_cell.length_a   1.000
_cell.length_b   1.000
_cell.length_c   1.000
_cell.angle_alpha   90.00
_cell.angle_beta   90.00
_cell.angle_gamma   90.00
#
_symmetry.space_group_name_H-M   'P 1'
#
loop_
_entity.id
_entity.type
_entity.pdbx_description
1 polymer ?
#
loop_
_entity_poly.entity_id
_entity_poly.type
_entity_poly.pdbx_seq_one_letter_code
_entity_poly.pdbx_strand_id
1 'polypeptide(L)'
;PNTITGDDNGSGYSDEHKTIEGFAFTQMSGVGWFGDLGNFLVMPTTGELYKVAGKENNDSIKGYRSAYNKATETAKAGYYSVELTDYHIKVESSATPHCGILHFTYPSSDQSRIQIDLARRVGGTSTSQYIKVVDDYTIQGWMKCTPDGGGWGNGEGKADYTVYYYAQFSKPLTNYGFWSADIPEHWVRKRDEVVSIPYLTRVSQAPVIKDKKELTGKHLGFFTEFPTKEGETVEMKVGISFVDMEGAANNFEQEIASKNFGQVKQEATELWNKELNRVRISGGTDDEKTIFYTAMYHTMIDPRIYTDVDGRYVGGDYKIHTADSTFTKRTIFSGWDVFRSQFPLQTIISPRLVSDELNSLITMADQSGREYYERWELLNSYSGCMLGNPALSVLADAYIKGIRTYDAEK
;
A
#
# COMPACT_ATOMS: atom_id res chain seq x y z
N PRO A 1 -0.64 -6.93 -0.74
CA PRO A 1 -1.75 -6.10 -1.24
C PRO A 1 -2.84 -5.92 -0.18
N ASN A 2 -3.56 -4.82 -0.24
CA ASN A 2 -4.63 -4.46 0.68
C ASN A 2 -5.96 -4.30 -0.06
N THR A 3 -7.04 -4.84 0.51
CA THR A 3 -8.38 -4.72 -0.06
C THR A 3 -8.93 -3.31 0.18
N ILE A 4 -9.40 -2.66 -0.88
CA ILE A 4 -10.04 -1.35 -0.82
C ILE A 4 -11.53 -1.53 -1.04
N THR A 5 -12.34 -1.12 -0.06
CA THR A 5 -13.81 -1.19 -0.11
C THR A 5 -14.46 0.18 -0.29
N GLY A 6 -13.76 1.25 0.05
CA GLY A 6 -14.24 2.63 -0.11
C GLY A 6 -13.35 3.66 0.55
N ASP A 7 -13.71 4.93 0.39
CA ASP A 7 -12.93 6.09 0.84
C ASP A 7 -13.41 6.70 2.17
N ASP A 8 -14.55 6.30 2.66
CA ASP A 8 -15.15 6.79 3.90
C ASP A 8 -14.44 6.30 5.16
N ASN A 9 -13.52 5.35 4.99
CA ASN A 9 -12.58 4.91 6.00
C ASN A 9 -11.15 5.27 5.56
N GLY A 10 -10.38 5.90 6.42
CA GLY A 10 -9.03 6.38 6.11
C GLY A 10 -8.01 5.30 5.76
N SER A 11 -8.28 4.04 6.08
CA SER A 11 -7.45 2.90 5.67
C SER A 11 -7.92 2.26 4.34
N GLY A 12 -9.09 2.67 3.83
CA GLY A 12 -9.66 2.15 2.60
C GLY A 12 -10.47 0.86 2.74
N TYR A 13 -10.59 0.30 3.93
CA TYR A 13 -11.37 -0.92 4.20
C TYR A 13 -12.35 -0.72 5.36
N SER A 14 -13.59 -1.16 5.17
CA SER A 14 -14.59 -1.31 6.23
C SER A 14 -15.35 -2.61 6.02
N ASP A 15 -15.63 -3.31 7.10
CA ASP A 15 -16.44 -4.53 7.07
C ASP A 15 -17.96 -4.26 6.94
N GLU A 16 -18.37 -2.99 7.03
CA GLU A 16 -19.74 -2.56 6.77
C GLU A 16 -20.03 -2.42 5.26
N HIS A 17 -18.98 -2.24 4.43
CA HIS A 17 -19.12 -2.13 2.98
C HIS A 17 -19.53 -3.47 2.35
N LYS A 18 -20.30 -3.39 1.28
CA LYS A 18 -20.83 -4.54 0.53
C LYS A 18 -20.09 -4.82 -0.75
N THR A 19 -19.22 -3.90 -1.17
CA THR A 19 -18.48 -4.00 -2.43
C THR A 19 -16.99 -3.75 -2.23
N ILE A 20 -16.17 -4.32 -3.11
CA ILE A 20 -14.73 -4.12 -3.20
C ILE A 20 -14.43 -3.28 -4.45
N GLU A 21 -13.61 -2.25 -4.31
CA GLU A 21 -13.10 -1.42 -5.42
C GLU A 21 -11.84 -1.99 -6.05
N GLY A 22 -11.08 -2.77 -5.31
CA GLY A 22 -9.86 -3.41 -5.81
C GLY A 22 -8.85 -3.70 -4.71
N PHE A 23 -7.64 -4.04 -5.14
CA PHE A 23 -6.53 -4.48 -4.30
C PHE A 23 -5.32 -3.56 -4.53
N ALA A 24 -4.97 -2.77 -3.52
CA ALA A 24 -3.88 -1.81 -3.59
C ALA A 24 -2.55 -2.40 -3.12
N PHE A 25 -1.44 -1.91 -3.64
CA PHE A 25 -0.10 -2.35 -3.26
C PHE A 25 0.57 -1.46 -2.21
N THR A 26 -0.01 -0.33 -1.88
CA THR A 26 0.33 0.47 -0.71
C THR A 26 -0.89 0.59 0.20
N GLN A 27 -0.69 0.74 1.50
CA GLN A 27 -1.80 0.80 2.45
C GLN A 27 -1.49 1.71 3.62
N MET A 28 -2.55 2.25 4.21
CA MET A 28 -2.52 2.96 5.49
C MET A 28 -3.35 2.13 6.47
N SER A 29 -2.72 1.35 7.31
CA SER A 29 -3.39 0.43 8.23
C SER A 29 -2.98 0.71 9.66
N GLY A 30 -3.95 0.73 10.57
CA GLY A 30 -3.72 0.84 12.01
C GLY A 30 -3.43 2.24 12.54
N VAL A 31 -3.44 3.29 11.73
CA VAL A 31 -2.93 4.62 12.08
C VAL A 31 -4.00 5.72 12.00
N GLY A 32 -5.26 5.38 11.94
CA GLY A 32 -6.34 6.37 11.85
C GLY A 32 -6.64 6.84 10.43
N TRP A 33 -7.36 7.96 10.30
CA TRP A 33 -7.88 8.41 9.02
C TRP A 33 -7.01 9.52 8.43
N PHE A 34 -6.32 9.25 7.33
CA PHE A 34 -5.41 10.21 6.68
C PHE A 34 -5.61 10.32 5.17
N GLY A 35 -6.14 9.28 4.52
CA GLY A 35 -6.42 9.31 3.09
C GLY A 35 -5.19 9.23 2.19
N ASP A 36 -4.07 8.76 2.72
CA ASP A 36 -2.85 8.49 1.95
C ASP A 36 -2.70 7.02 1.61
N LEU A 37 -1.83 6.74 0.63
CA LEU A 37 -1.59 5.38 0.15
C LEU A 37 -2.85 4.76 -0.51
N GLY A 38 -2.93 3.45 -0.63
CA GLY A 38 -3.94 2.79 -1.45
C GLY A 38 -3.66 2.90 -2.94
N ASN A 39 -2.40 3.13 -3.30
CA ASN A 39 -1.95 3.30 -4.66
C ASN A 39 -1.80 1.97 -5.39
N PHE A 40 -1.73 2.05 -6.72
CA PHE A 40 -1.64 0.92 -7.62
C PHE A 40 -2.81 -0.05 -7.37
N LEU A 41 -4.03 0.48 -7.61
CA LEU A 41 -5.26 -0.26 -7.38
C LEU A 41 -5.54 -1.20 -8.53
N VAL A 42 -5.53 -2.49 -8.25
CA VAL A 42 -5.76 -3.57 -9.23
C VAL A 42 -7.15 -4.14 -9.03
N MET A 43 -7.89 -4.33 -10.13
CA MET A 43 -9.18 -5.01 -10.13
C MET A 43 -9.25 -6.04 -11.25
N PRO A 44 -9.42 -7.34 -10.95
CA PRO A 44 -9.73 -8.34 -11.95
C PRO A 44 -11.21 -8.25 -12.33
N THR A 45 -11.53 -8.29 -13.62
CA THR A 45 -12.91 -8.19 -14.12
C THR A 45 -13.15 -9.10 -15.30
N THR A 46 -14.42 -9.29 -15.68
CA THR A 46 -14.86 -9.91 -16.93
C THR A 46 -15.85 -9.01 -17.63
N GLY A 47 -16.00 -9.15 -18.94
CA GLY A 47 -17.01 -8.41 -19.73
C GLY A 47 -16.60 -6.96 -20.01
N GLU A 48 -17.52 -6.01 -19.87
CA GLU A 48 -17.34 -4.61 -20.23
C GLU A 48 -16.23 -3.91 -19.43
N LEU A 49 -15.46 -3.02 -20.07
CA LEU A 49 -14.44 -2.20 -19.42
C LEU A 49 -15.07 -0.95 -18.78
N TYR A 50 -15.04 -0.88 -17.46
CA TYR A 50 -15.35 0.33 -16.71
C TYR A 50 -14.04 0.98 -16.20
N LYS A 51 -13.94 2.31 -16.27
CA LYS A 51 -12.72 3.07 -15.96
C LYS A 51 -12.75 3.73 -14.57
N VAL A 52 -13.85 3.57 -13.87
CA VAL A 52 -14.07 4.06 -12.49
C VAL A 52 -14.62 2.94 -11.64
N ALA A 53 -14.39 3.00 -10.33
CA ALA A 53 -15.01 2.06 -9.41
C ALA A 53 -16.54 2.20 -9.35
N GLY A 54 -17.06 3.37 -9.69
CA GLY A 54 -18.47 3.71 -9.47
C GLY A 54 -18.73 4.07 -8.02
N LYS A 55 -20.01 4.09 -7.65
CA LYS A 55 -20.44 4.40 -6.28
C LYS A 55 -21.28 3.26 -5.71
N GLU A 56 -21.03 2.88 -4.48
CA GLU A 56 -21.89 1.95 -3.77
C GLU A 56 -23.30 2.57 -3.62
N ASN A 57 -24.33 1.79 -3.87
CA ASN A 57 -25.74 2.20 -3.80
C ASN A 57 -26.13 3.38 -4.72
N ASN A 58 -25.39 3.62 -5.79
CA ASN A 58 -25.70 4.66 -6.75
C ASN A 58 -25.37 4.23 -8.19
N ASP A 59 -26.39 3.88 -8.96
CA ASP A 59 -26.26 3.39 -10.34
C ASP A 59 -26.10 4.51 -11.39
N SER A 60 -25.99 5.77 -10.98
CA SER A 60 -25.83 6.91 -11.89
C SER A 60 -24.57 6.77 -12.77
N ILE A 61 -23.54 6.12 -12.25
CA ILE A 61 -22.33 5.78 -13.00
C ILE A 61 -21.95 4.34 -12.67
N LYS A 62 -22.08 3.47 -13.65
CA LYS A 62 -21.57 2.10 -13.56
C LYS A 62 -20.05 2.11 -13.39
N GLY A 63 -19.58 1.23 -12.54
CA GLY A 63 -18.16 1.08 -12.25
C GLY A 63 -17.72 -0.38 -12.20
N TYR A 64 -16.44 -0.57 -11.99
CA TYR A 64 -15.84 -1.90 -11.90
C TYR A 64 -15.88 -2.51 -10.50
N ARG A 65 -16.37 -1.80 -9.46
CA ARG A 65 -16.51 -2.41 -8.13
C ARG A 65 -17.37 -3.67 -8.18
N SER A 66 -17.08 -4.63 -7.33
CA SER A 66 -17.83 -5.88 -7.24
C SER A 66 -18.39 -6.08 -5.86
N ALA A 67 -19.61 -6.60 -5.78
CA ALA A 67 -20.09 -7.23 -4.57
C ALA A 67 -19.16 -8.39 -4.17
N TYR A 68 -19.10 -8.72 -2.89
CA TYR A 68 -18.34 -9.85 -2.39
C TYR A 68 -19.09 -10.61 -1.30
N ASN A 69 -18.77 -11.86 -1.16
CA ASN A 69 -19.35 -12.69 -0.13
C ASN A 69 -18.41 -12.73 1.08
N LYS A 70 -18.81 -12.06 2.16
CA LYS A 70 -18.07 -12.02 3.41
C LYS A 70 -17.74 -13.42 3.97
N ALA A 71 -18.59 -14.42 3.72
CA ALA A 71 -18.33 -15.80 4.16
C ALA A 71 -17.15 -16.47 3.42
N THR A 72 -16.75 -15.95 2.26
CA THR A 72 -15.57 -16.41 1.51
C THR A 72 -14.30 -15.66 1.87
N GLU A 73 -14.42 -14.58 2.65
CA GLU A 73 -13.27 -13.78 3.06
C GLU A 73 -12.42 -14.51 4.09
N THR A 74 -11.14 -14.60 3.82
CA THR A 74 -10.16 -15.15 4.75
C THR A 74 -9.02 -14.14 4.90
N ALA A 75 -8.76 -13.70 6.13
CA ALA A 75 -7.64 -12.85 6.48
C ALA A 75 -6.76 -13.52 7.52
N LYS A 76 -5.50 -13.75 7.21
CA LYS A 76 -4.48 -14.28 8.12
C LYS A 76 -3.19 -13.50 7.91
N ALA A 77 -2.33 -13.48 8.91
CA ALA A 77 -0.99 -12.92 8.75
C ALA A 77 -0.28 -13.57 7.56
N GLY A 78 0.08 -12.78 6.55
CA GLY A 78 0.71 -13.24 5.31
C GLY A 78 -0.21 -13.76 4.21
N TYR A 79 -1.53 -13.79 4.41
CA TYR A 79 -2.46 -14.29 3.40
C TYR A 79 -3.85 -13.65 3.50
N TYR A 80 -4.40 -13.30 2.35
CA TYR A 80 -5.79 -12.86 2.22
C TYR A 80 -6.46 -13.53 1.01
N SER A 81 -7.77 -13.81 1.11
CA SER A 81 -8.58 -14.24 -0.02
C SER A 81 -10.03 -13.80 0.10
N VAL A 82 -10.68 -13.60 -1.06
CA VAL A 82 -12.11 -13.26 -1.16
C VAL A 82 -12.64 -13.64 -2.55
N GLU A 83 -13.95 -13.85 -2.67
CA GLU A 83 -14.64 -14.03 -3.94
C GLU A 83 -15.39 -12.75 -4.34
N LEU A 84 -15.10 -12.25 -5.53
CA LEU A 84 -15.79 -11.16 -6.20
C LEU A 84 -17.02 -11.74 -6.92
N THR A 85 -18.21 -11.53 -6.35
CA THR A 85 -19.40 -12.26 -6.79
C THR A 85 -19.94 -11.80 -8.14
N ASP A 86 -19.77 -10.51 -8.50
CA ASP A 86 -20.26 -9.98 -9.79
C ASP A 86 -19.44 -10.50 -10.98
N TYR A 87 -18.19 -10.91 -10.73
CA TYR A 87 -17.28 -11.43 -11.75
C TYR A 87 -16.99 -12.92 -11.61
N HIS A 88 -17.45 -13.54 -10.52
CA HIS A 88 -17.10 -14.93 -10.16
C HIS A 88 -15.59 -15.18 -10.16
N ILE A 89 -14.84 -14.23 -9.65
CA ILE A 89 -13.38 -14.31 -9.55
C ILE A 89 -12.97 -14.47 -8.09
N LYS A 90 -12.21 -15.53 -7.80
CA LYS A 90 -11.52 -15.64 -6.52
C LYS A 90 -10.22 -14.88 -6.59
N VAL A 91 -9.99 -14.02 -5.61
CA VAL A 91 -8.73 -13.28 -5.45
C VAL A 91 -8.01 -13.79 -4.22
N GLU A 92 -6.74 -14.11 -4.37
CA GLU A 92 -5.84 -14.46 -3.27
C GLU A 92 -4.63 -13.52 -3.31
N SER A 93 -4.11 -13.14 -2.15
CA SER A 93 -2.95 -12.25 -2.07
C SER A 93 -1.98 -12.65 -0.96
N SER A 94 -0.71 -12.38 -1.23
CA SER A 94 0.39 -12.47 -0.26
C SER A 94 1.44 -11.42 -0.57
N ALA A 95 2.47 -11.30 0.26
CA ALA A 95 3.47 -10.25 0.11
C ALA A 95 4.83 -10.66 0.68
N THR A 96 5.87 -10.00 0.19
CA THR A 96 7.20 -9.87 0.78
C THR A 96 7.35 -8.45 1.35
N PRO A 97 8.49 -8.07 1.96
CA PRO A 97 8.65 -6.73 2.53
C PRO A 97 8.38 -5.57 1.56
N HIS A 98 8.79 -5.68 0.29
CA HIS A 98 8.65 -4.61 -0.71
C HIS A 98 7.75 -5.00 -1.88
N CYS A 99 7.32 -6.25 -1.98
CA CYS A 99 6.57 -6.75 -3.11
C CYS A 99 5.26 -7.41 -2.68
N GLY A 100 4.35 -7.53 -3.63
CA GLY A 100 3.11 -8.27 -3.45
C GLY A 100 2.79 -9.14 -4.65
N ILE A 101 1.97 -10.16 -4.41
CA ILE A 101 1.43 -11.04 -5.45
C ILE A 101 -0.08 -11.14 -5.30
N LEU A 102 -0.76 -11.00 -6.42
CA LEU A 102 -2.18 -11.33 -6.59
C LEU A 102 -2.32 -12.57 -7.45
N HIS A 103 -3.15 -13.48 -7.01
CA HIS A 103 -3.48 -14.73 -7.69
C HIS A 103 -4.99 -14.76 -7.92
N PHE A 104 -5.39 -14.78 -9.18
CA PHE A 104 -6.78 -14.71 -9.59
C PHE A 104 -7.21 -16.06 -10.18
N THR A 105 -8.35 -16.58 -9.72
CA THR A 105 -9.00 -17.72 -10.36
C THR A 105 -10.22 -17.21 -11.11
N TYR A 106 -10.20 -17.32 -12.42
CA TYR A 106 -11.23 -16.80 -13.33
C TYR A 106 -12.28 -17.85 -13.71
N PRO A 107 -13.52 -17.41 -14.01
CA PRO A 107 -14.49 -18.22 -14.74
C PRO A 107 -14.08 -18.32 -16.21
N SER A 108 -14.82 -19.12 -16.98
CA SER A 108 -14.71 -19.12 -18.44
C SER A 108 -15.24 -17.80 -19.00
N SER A 109 -14.39 -17.08 -19.74
CA SER A 109 -14.75 -15.79 -20.37
C SER A 109 -13.83 -15.47 -21.54
N ASP A 110 -14.39 -14.91 -22.62
CA ASP A 110 -13.61 -14.38 -23.73
C ASP A 110 -13.02 -12.99 -23.44
N GLN A 111 -13.48 -12.33 -22.35
CA GLN A 111 -13.13 -10.96 -21.96
C GLN A 111 -12.75 -10.88 -20.47
N SER A 112 -11.83 -11.71 -20.05
CA SER A 112 -11.19 -11.57 -18.74
C SER A 112 -10.15 -10.46 -18.80
N ARG A 113 -9.99 -9.75 -17.66
CA ARG A 113 -9.17 -8.55 -17.64
C ARG A 113 -8.51 -8.37 -16.26
N ILE A 114 -7.30 -7.83 -16.28
CA ILE A 114 -6.71 -7.14 -15.13
C ILE A 114 -6.65 -5.67 -15.49
N GLN A 115 -7.26 -4.82 -14.67
CA GLN A 115 -7.19 -3.37 -14.81
C GLN A 115 -6.57 -2.72 -13.59
N ILE A 116 -5.90 -1.58 -13.80
CA ILE A 116 -5.15 -0.86 -12.79
C ILE A 116 -5.53 0.61 -12.85
N ASP A 117 -6.04 1.14 -11.76
CA ASP A 117 -6.22 2.58 -11.59
C ASP A 117 -4.94 3.15 -10.95
N LEU A 118 -4.13 3.84 -11.76
CA LEU A 118 -2.88 4.48 -11.33
C LEU A 118 -3.13 5.82 -10.63
N ALA A 119 -4.31 6.39 -10.76
CA ALA A 119 -4.64 7.63 -10.06
C ALA A 119 -5.10 7.39 -8.63
N ARG A 120 -5.43 6.16 -8.24
CA ARG A 120 -6.01 5.86 -6.93
C ARG A 120 -5.11 6.26 -5.77
N ARG A 121 -5.72 6.91 -4.78
CA ARG A 121 -5.22 7.22 -3.44
C ARG A 121 -6.44 7.22 -2.52
N VAL A 122 -6.37 6.68 -1.31
CA VAL A 122 -7.56 6.49 -0.46
C VAL A 122 -8.34 7.78 -0.23
N GLY A 123 -7.68 8.88 0.08
CA GLY A 123 -8.33 10.17 0.31
C GLY A 123 -8.33 11.10 -0.89
N GLY A 124 -8.26 10.59 -2.11
CA GLY A 124 -8.22 11.40 -3.31
C GLY A 124 -7.55 10.70 -4.49
N THR A 125 -6.69 11.41 -5.21
CA THR A 125 -5.92 10.85 -6.32
C THR A 125 -4.44 11.23 -6.25
N SER A 126 -3.57 10.43 -6.88
CA SER A 126 -2.28 10.92 -7.34
C SER A 126 -2.51 11.99 -8.41
N THR A 127 -1.62 12.96 -8.50
CA THR A 127 -1.81 14.15 -9.36
C THR A 127 -1.24 13.97 -10.75
N SER A 128 -0.28 13.08 -10.90
CA SER A 128 0.31 12.69 -12.19
C SER A 128 0.76 11.23 -12.13
N GLN A 129 0.65 10.53 -13.24
CA GLN A 129 1.04 9.13 -13.36
C GLN A 129 1.78 8.90 -14.66
N TYR A 130 2.68 7.91 -14.63
CA TYR A 130 3.40 7.41 -15.79
C TYR A 130 3.35 5.90 -15.82
N ILE A 131 3.22 5.33 -17.00
CA ILE A 131 3.32 3.91 -17.27
C ILE A 131 4.10 3.64 -18.55
N LYS A 132 4.89 2.57 -18.54
CA LYS A 132 5.58 2.02 -19.71
C LYS A 132 5.42 0.50 -19.74
N VAL A 133 5.03 -0.03 -20.89
CA VAL A 133 5.12 -1.46 -21.20
C VAL A 133 6.56 -1.75 -21.59
N VAL A 134 7.27 -2.52 -20.77
CA VAL A 134 8.71 -2.81 -20.90
C VAL A 134 8.92 -3.93 -21.90
N ASP A 135 8.15 -5.01 -21.75
CA ASP A 135 8.16 -6.20 -22.59
C ASP A 135 6.77 -6.84 -22.63
N ASP A 136 6.67 -8.05 -23.18
CA ASP A 136 5.40 -8.76 -23.36
C ASP A 136 4.70 -9.15 -22.04
N TYR A 137 5.35 -9.02 -20.89
CA TYR A 137 4.81 -9.42 -19.59
C TYR A 137 4.92 -8.33 -18.53
N THR A 138 5.58 -7.21 -18.81
CA THR A 138 6.06 -6.28 -17.78
C THR A 138 5.65 -4.85 -18.04
N ILE A 139 5.15 -4.20 -17.00
CA ILE A 139 4.94 -2.75 -16.96
C ILE A 139 5.73 -2.13 -15.81
N GLN A 140 6.14 -0.88 -15.96
CA GLN A 140 6.72 -0.07 -14.90
C GLN A 140 6.25 1.37 -14.97
N GLY A 141 6.40 2.11 -13.89
CA GLY A 141 6.05 3.52 -13.86
C GLY A 141 6.00 4.09 -12.46
N TRP A 142 5.24 5.18 -12.33
CA TRP A 142 5.12 5.89 -11.07
C TRP A 142 3.79 6.62 -10.94
N MET A 143 3.43 6.92 -9.68
CA MET A 143 2.27 7.73 -9.28
C MET A 143 2.76 8.82 -8.33
N LYS A 144 2.66 10.10 -8.72
CA LYS A 144 3.05 11.23 -7.89
C LYS A 144 1.87 11.68 -7.03
N CYS A 145 2.02 11.60 -5.72
CA CYS A 145 1.03 11.99 -4.72
C CYS A 145 1.45 13.31 -4.08
N THR A 146 0.86 14.41 -4.52
CA THR A 146 1.09 15.74 -3.97
C THR A 146 -0.01 16.13 -2.99
N PRO A 147 0.18 17.17 -2.17
CA PRO A 147 -0.87 17.73 -1.32
C PRO A 147 -2.16 18.10 -2.04
N ASP A 148 -2.08 18.48 -3.31
CA ASP A 148 -3.24 18.86 -4.12
C ASP A 148 -4.18 17.68 -4.41
N GLY A 149 -3.65 16.46 -4.41
CA GLY A 149 -4.39 15.23 -4.62
C GLY A 149 -5.15 14.72 -3.38
N GLY A 150 -5.13 15.43 -2.28
CA GLY A 150 -5.73 14.99 -1.01
C GLY A 150 -4.72 14.41 -0.03
N GLY A 151 -5.18 13.56 0.89
CA GLY A 151 -4.34 12.86 1.86
C GLY A 151 -4.03 13.64 3.13
N TRP A 152 -2.96 13.21 3.79
CA TRP A 152 -2.56 13.66 5.11
C TRP A 152 -2.21 15.14 5.19
N GLY A 153 -2.58 15.71 6.32
CA GLY A 153 -2.09 17.00 6.77
C GLY A 153 -2.93 18.20 6.35
N ASN A 154 -3.15 19.06 7.35
CA ASN A 154 -3.65 20.42 7.18
C ASN A 154 -2.50 21.36 7.55
N GLY A 155 -1.78 21.93 6.58
CA GLY A 155 -0.73 22.88 6.86
C GLY A 155 0.61 22.53 6.24
N GLU A 156 1.72 22.85 6.91
CA GLU A 156 3.08 22.72 6.37
C GLU A 156 3.58 21.29 6.18
N GLY A 157 2.90 20.31 6.76
CA GLY A 157 3.32 18.91 6.78
C GLY A 157 2.56 18.00 5.83
N LYS A 158 2.02 18.51 4.72
CA LYS A 158 1.28 17.67 3.76
C LYS A 158 2.20 16.67 3.07
N ALA A 159 1.72 15.42 2.95
CA ALA A 159 2.48 14.35 2.32
C ALA A 159 2.73 14.61 0.83
N ASP A 160 3.99 14.60 0.44
CA ASP A 160 4.44 14.67 -0.95
C ASP A 160 5.39 13.48 -1.19
N TYR A 161 4.93 12.50 -1.95
CA TYR A 161 5.67 11.28 -2.23
C TYR A 161 5.35 10.74 -3.60
N THR A 162 6.25 9.95 -4.14
CA THR A 162 6.04 9.20 -5.38
C THR A 162 6.11 7.71 -5.09
N VAL A 163 5.14 6.96 -5.60
CA VAL A 163 5.15 5.51 -5.57
C VAL A 163 5.61 5.01 -6.93
N TYR A 164 6.73 4.32 -6.97
CA TYR A 164 7.26 3.67 -8.16
C TYR A 164 6.90 2.19 -8.13
N TYR A 165 6.67 1.62 -9.30
CA TYR A 165 6.30 0.22 -9.42
C TYR A 165 6.98 -0.48 -10.60
N TYR A 166 7.20 -1.77 -10.43
CA TYR A 166 7.58 -2.73 -11.46
C TYR A 166 6.66 -3.95 -11.34
N ALA A 167 5.89 -4.25 -12.38
CA ALA A 167 4.85 -5.26 -12.30
C ALA A 167 4.94 -6.27 -13.45
N GLN A 168 4.82 -7.56 -13.12
CA GLN A 168 4.88 -8.66 -14.07
C GLN A 168 3.60 -9.49 -14.00
N PHE A 169 3.11 -9.86 -15.19
CA PHE A 169 1.91 -10.69 -15.37
C PHE A 169 2.30 -12.10 -15.82
N SER A 170 1.53 -13.10 -15.43
CA SER A 170 1.69 -14.48 -15.92
C SER A 170 1.12 -14.69 -17.32
N LYS A 171 0.29 -13.78 -17.80
CA LYS A 171 -0.27 -13.74 -19.18
C LYS A 171 0.45 -12.68 -20.00
N PRO A 172 0.71 -12.93 -21.29
CA PRO A 172 1.32 -11.94 -22.16
C PRO A 172 0.38 -10.74 -22.43
N LEU A 173 0.96 -9.57 -22.53
CA LEU A 173 0.29 -8.30 -22.81
C LEU A 173 0.00 -8.14 -24.32
N THR A 174 -0.77 -9.07 -24.89
CA THR A 174 -1.09 -9.07 -26.34
C THR A 174 -2.25 -8.16 -26.69
N ASN A 175 -3.16 -7.92 -25.75
CA ASN A 175 -4.29 -7.00 -25.91
C ASN A 175 -4.37 -6.11 -24.66
N TYR A 176 -3.75 -4.95 -24.72
CA TYR A 176 -3.75 -3.97 -23.64
C TYR A 176 -4.10 -2.59 -24.14
N GLY A 177 -4.38 -1.70 -23.21
CA GLY A 177 -4.60 -0.29 -23.48
C GLY A 177 -4.55 0.55 -22.21
N PHE A 178 -4.69 1.84 -22.42
CA PHE A 178 -4.73 2.84 -21.37
C PHE A 178 -6.03 3.62 -21.45
N TRP A 179 -6.42 4.22 -20.35
CA TRP A 179 -7.36 5.35 -20.39
C TRP A 179 -6.71 6.54 -19.68
N SER A 180 -6.99 7.74 -20.14
CA SER A 180 -6.48 8.97 -19.51
C SER A 180 -7.55 10.04 -19.55
N ALA A 181 -7.96 10.50 -18.39
CA ALA A 181 -8.83 11.66 -18.28
C ALA A 181 -7.98 12.93 -18.09
N ASP A 182 -8.30 13.95 -18.85
CA ASP A 182 -7.77 15.30 -18.62
C ASP A 182 -8.54 15.93 -17.47
N ILE A 183 -7.90 16.06 -16.32
CA ILE A 183 -8.47 16.69 -15.13
C ILE A 183 -8.07 18.17 -15.14
N PRO A 184 -9.03 19.11 -15.15
CA PRO A 184 -8.76 20.54 -15.10
C PRO A 184 -7.94 20.92 -13.86
N GLU A 185 -6.99 21.84 -13.99
CA GLU A 185 -6.08 22.24 -12.91
C GLU A 185 -6.81 22.83 -11.68
N HIS A 186 -7.94 23.50 -11.91
CA HIS A 186 -8.74 24.07 -10.85
C HIS A 186 -9.64 23.07 -10.11
N TRP A 187 -9.70 21.82 -10.58
CA TRP A 187 -10.48 20.78 -9.89
C TRP A 187 -9.73 20.28 -8.66
N VAL A 188 -10.42 20.30 -7.54
CA VAL A 188 -9.94 19.67 -6.31
C VAL A 188 -9.96 18.16 -6.50
N ARG A 189 -8.90 17.49 -6.07
CA ARG A 189 -8.72 16.06 -6.26
C ARG A 189 -8.70 15.29 -4.93
N LYS A 190 -9.39 15.85 -3.94
CA LYS A 190 -9.59 15.24 -2.63
C LYS A 190 -10.78 14.27 -2.68
N ARG A 191 -10.91 13.49 -1.63
CA ARG A 191 -11.88 12.41 -1.49
C ARG A 191 -13.29 12.72 -1.98
N ASP A 192 -13.92 13.75 -1.44
CA ASP A 192 -15.33 14.03 -1.74
C ASP A 192 -15.55 14.49 -3.19
N GLU A 193 -14.55 15.13 -3.76
CA GLU A 193 -14.58 15.60 -5.13
C GLU A 193 -14.34 14.49 -6.14
N VAL A 194 -13.40 13.57 -5.87
CA VAL A 194 -13.06 12.47 -6.81
C VAL A 194 -14.14 11.38 -6.86
N VAL A 195 -14.99 11.29 -5.87
CA VAL A 195 -16.19 10.44 -5.88
C VAL A 195 -17.46 11.18 -6.33
N SER A 196 -17.34 12.45 -6.72
CA SER A 196 -18.48 13.24 -7.24
C SER A 196 -18.90 12.77 -8.63
N ILE A 197 -20.18 12.94 -8.96
CA ILE A 197 -20.71 12.56 -10.28
C ILE A 197 -19.95 13.25 -11.42
N PRO A 198 -19.65 14.57 -11.38
CA PRO A 198 -18.88 15.23 -12.43
C PRO A 198 -17.49 14.60 -12.65
N TYR A 199 -16.76 14.29 -11.57
CA TYR A 199 -15.42 13.70 -11.66
C TYR A 199 -15.49 12.29 -12.26
N LEU A 200 -16.35 11.44 -11.71
CA LEU A 200 -16.54 10.06 -12.18
C LEU A 200 -17.01 10.01 -13.63
N THR A 201 -17.93 10.92 -14.04
CA THR A 201 -18.37 11.04 -15.44
C THR A 201 -17.20 11.36 -16.35
N ARG A 202 -16.35 12.31 -15.96
CA ARG A 202 -15.18 12.70 -16.78
C ARG A 202 -14.22 11.54 -16.97
N VAL A 203 -13.93 10.78 -15.93
CA VAL A 203 -13.04 9.60 -16.03
C VAL A 203 -13.71 8.46 -16.81
N SER A 204 -15.00 8.18 -16.58
CA SER A 204 -15.73 7.13 -17.30
C SER A 204 -15.77 7.37 -18.81
N GLN A 205 -15.82 8.65 -19.22
CA GLN A 205 -15.83 9.06 -20.63
C GLN A 205 -14.42 9.20 -21.23
N ALA A 206 -13.35 8.99 -20.45
CA ALA A 206 -12.00 9.07 -20.98
C ALA A 206 -11.79 8.12 -22.15
N PRO A 207 -11.06 8.55 -23.21
CA PRO A 207 -10.82 7.69 -24.35
C PRO A 207 -9.93 6.50 -23.97
N VAL A 208 -10.18 5.35 -24.59
CA VAL A 208 -9.26 4.21 -24.57
C VAL A 208 -8.16 4.47 -25.60
N ILE A 209 -6.93 4.36 -25.18
CA ILE A 209 -5.73 4.60 -26.00
C ILE A 209 -5.05 3.25 -26.17
N LYS A 210 -4.99 2.80 -27.43
CA LYS A 210 -4.18 1.64 -27.86
C LYS A 210 -2.99 2.14 -28.68
N ASP A 211 -2.16 1.27 -29.12
CA ASP A 211 -1.00 1.58 -30.00
C ASP A 211 0.09 2.48 -29.37
N LYS A 212 0.11 2.59 -28.05
CA LYS A 212 1.19 3.21 -27.29
C LYS A 212 1.84 2.20 -26.36
N LYS A 213 3.14 2.39 -26.11
CA LYS A 213 3.90 1.61 -25.12
C LYS A 213 4.11 2.37 -23.81
N GLU A 214 3.91 3.68 -23.83
CA GLU A 214 4.06 4.51 -22.63
C GLU A 214 3.11 5.71 -22.69
N LEU A 215 2.72 6.18 -21.51
CA LEU A 215 1.83 7.32 -21.36
C LEU A 215 2.05 8.00 -20.01
N THR A 216 1.96 9.34 -20.02
CA THR A 216 1.84 10.16 -18.81
C THR A 216 0.46 10.80 -18.78
N GLY A 217 -0.16 10.87 -17.62
CA GLY A 217 -1.53 11.42 -17.48
C GLY A 217 -1.82 11.99 -16.11
N LYS A 218 -2.99 12.65 -16.01
CA LYS A 218 -3.50 13.24 -14.75
C LYS A 218 -4.52 12.34 -14.04
N HIS A 219 -5.17 11.44 -14.76
CA HIS A 219 -5.94 10.32 -14.25
C HIS A 219 -5.82 9.18 -15.26
N LEU A 220 -4.80 8.38 -15.03
CA LEU A 220 -4.34 7.34 -15.92
C LEU A 220 -4.68 5.97 -15.35
N GLY A 221 -5.15 5.09 -16.21
CA GLY A 221 -5.26 3.68 -15.90
C GLY A 221 -4.76 2.80 -17.03
N PHE A 222 -4.60 1.54 -16.72
CA PHE A 222 -4.12 0.49 -17.62
C PHE A 222 -5.02 -0.72 -17.57
N PHE A 223 -5.13 -1.45 -18.65
CA PHE A 223 -5.77 -2.77 -18.66
C PHE A 223 -5.09 -3.72 -19.65
N THR A 224 -5.14 -5.00 -19.33
CA THR A 224 -4.82 -6.09 -20.26
C THR A 224 -5.96 -7.10 -20.28
N GLU A 225 -6.32 -7.57 -21.48
CA GLU A 225 -7.43 -8.50 -21.73
C GLU A 225 -6.93 -9.80 -22.31
N PHE A 226 -7.54 -10.89 -21.90
CA PHE A 226 -7.22 -12.24 -22.33
C PHE A 226 -8.42 -13.17 -22.13
N PRO A 227 -8.58 -14.22 -22.96
CA PRO A 227 -9.57 -15.25 -22.68
C PRO A 227 -9.13 -16.13 -21.53
N THR A 228 -10.10 -16.68 -20.77
CA THR A 228 -9.87 -17.67 -19.71
C THR A 228 -10.83 -18.84 -19.84
N LYS A 229 -10.39 -20.00 -19.36
CA LYS A 229 -11.22 -21.18 -19.12
C LYS A 229 -11.69 -21.19 -17.66
N GLU A 230 -12.71 -22.00 -17.38
CA GLU A 230 -13.19 -22.20 -16.02
C GLU A 230 -12.07 -22.67 -15.09
N GLY A 231 -11.89 -21.96 -13.97
CA GLY A 231 -10.86 -22.25 -12.98
C GLY A 231 -9.43 -21.88 -13.41
N GLU A 232 -9.24 -21.19 -14.51
CA GLU A 232 -7.90 -20.76 -14.96
C GLU A 232 -7.33 -19.70 -14.02
N THR A 233 -6.05 -19.88 -13.65
CA THR A 233 -5.36 -18.97 -12.74
C THR A 233 -4.45 -18.00 -13.48
N VAL A 234 -4.46 -16.75 -13.05
CA VAL A 234 -3.58 -15.68 -13.56
C VAL A 234 -2.93 -14.99 -12.38
N GLU A 235 -1.63 -14.75 -12.45
CA GLU A 235 -0.87 -14.08 -11.39
C GLU A 235 -0.36 -12.72 -11.86
N MET A 236 -0.26 -11.81 -10.89
CA MET A 236 0.38 -10.51 -11.03
C MET A 236 1.29 -10.26 -9.83
N LYS A 237 2.56 -10.02 -10.09
CA LYS A 237 3.57 -9.66 -9.09
C LYS A 237 3.95 -8.20 -9.24
N VAL A 238 4.14 -7.49 -8.13
CA VAL A 238 4.48 -6.07 -8.16
C VAL A 238 5.53 -5.77 -7.11
N GLY A 239 6.63 -5.15 -7.51
CA GLY A 239 7.61 -4.51 -6.64
C GLY A 239 7.30 -3.02 -6.52
N ILE A 240 7.41 -2.49 -5.31
CA ILE A 240 7.15 -1.07 -4.96
C ILE A 240 8.43 -0.45 -4.42
N SER A 241 8.66 0.82 -4.78
CA SER A 241 9.69 1.68 -4.22
C SER A 241 9.15 3.09 -3.99
N PHE A 242 9.71 3.80 -3.04
CA PHE A 242 9.50 5.24 -2.85
C PHE A 242 10.70 6.07 -3.35
N VAL A 243 11.72 5.41 -3.93
CA VAL A 243 12.96 6.03 -4.38
C VAL A 243 12.94 6.31 -5.88
N ASP A 244 12.85 5.27 -6.70
CA ASP A 244 12.79 5.35 -8.16
C ASP A 244 12.30 4.03 -8.81
N MET A 245 12.16 4.03 -10.14
CA MET A 245 11.73 2.84 -10.90
C MET A 245 12.77 1.71 -10.85
N GLU A 246 14.05 2.05 -10.76
CA GLU A 246 15.12 1.06 -10.62
C GLU A 246 15.04 0.37 -9.26
N GLY A 247 14.74 1.11 -8.18
CA GLY A 247 14.47 0.56 -6.86
C GLY A 247 13.29 -0.42 -6.86
N ALA A 248 12.19 -0.08 -7.53
CA ALA A 248 11.04 -0.98 -7.65
C ALA A 248 11.39 -2.26 -8.41
N ALA A 249 12.17 -2.18 -9.49
CA ALA A 249 12.63 -3.34 -10.25
C ALA A 249 13.62 -4.18 -9.42
N ASN A 250 14.55 -3.54 -8.70
CA ASN A 250 15.50 -4.24 -7.85
C ASN A 250 14.81 -4.96 -6.68
N ASN A 251 13.86 -4.32 -6.01
CA ASN A 251 13.03 -4.96 -4.99
C ASN A 251 12.31 -6.20 -5.55
N PHE A 252 11.73 -6.07 -6.75
CA PHE A 252 11.06 -7.17 -7.44
C PHE A 252 12.02 -8.34 -7.72
N GLU A 253 13.17 -8.08 -8.32
CA GLU A 253 14.15 -9.12 -8.67
C GLU A 253 14.69 -9.86 -7.45
N GLN A 254 14.97 -9.14 -6.36
CA GLN A 254 15.55 -9.73 -5.16
C GLN A 254 14.53 -10.54 -4.34
N GLU A 255 13.25 -10.14 -4.33
CA GLU A 255 12.30 -10.72 -3.39
C GLU A 255 11.29 -11.69 -4.01
N ILE A 256 10.85 -11.45 -5.28
CA ILE A 256 9.65 -12.15 -5.78
C ILE A 256 9.77 -12.70 -7.21
N ALA A 257 10.73 -12.26 -8.02
CA ALA A 257 10.81 -12.60 -9.43
C ALA A 257 10.74 -14.13 -9.69
N SER A 258 11.55 -14.90 -8.97
CA SER A 258 11.67 -16.37 -9.13
C SER A 258 10.61 -17.18 -8.39
N LYS A 259 9.71 -16.55 -7.59
CA LYS A 259 8.79 -17.25 -6.71
C LYS A 259 7.38 -17.33 -7.32
N ASN A 260 6.69 -18.44 -7.10
CA ASN A 260 5.25 -18.55 -7.37
C ASN A 260 4.42 -18.14 -6.14
N PHE A 261 3.11 -18.05 -6.29
CA PHE A 261 2.19 -17.66 -5.21
C PHE A 261 2.33 -18.53 -3.96
N GLY A 262 2.42 -19.85 -4.14
CA GLY A 262 2.55 -20.80 -3.02
C GLY A 262 3.80 -20.55 -2.18
N GLN A 263 4.93 -20.27 -2.83
CA GLN A 263 6.19 -19.97 -2.14
C GLN A 263 6.13 -18.65 -1.38
N VAL A 264 5.60 -17.58 -2.00
CA VAL A 264 5.44 -16.28 -1.31
C VAL A 264 4.52 -16.41 -0.11
N LYS A 265 3.38 -17.10 -0.25
CA LYS A 265 2.44 -17.36 0.84
C LYS A 265 3.08 -18.14 1.99
N GLN A 266 3.86 -19.17 1.67
CA GLN A 266 4.55 -19.98 2.68
C GLN A 266 5.59 -19.14 3.43
N GLU A 267 6.45 -18.43 2.72
CA GLU A 267 7.49 -17.58 3.32
C GLU A 267 6.87 -16.47 4.20
N ALA A 268 5.82 -15.81 3.74
CA ALA A 268 5.11 -14.81 4.52
C ALA A 268 4.51 -15.40 5.81
N THR A 269 3.91 -16.59 5.72
CA THR A 269 3.35 -17.30 6.87
C THR A 269 4.44 -17.70 7.88
N GLU A 270 5.57 -18.20 7.39
CA GLU A 270 6.71 -18.57 8.23
C GLU A 270 7.32 -17.35 8.93
N LEU A 271 7.47 -16.24 8.21
CA LEU A 271 7.98 -14.98 8.77
C LEU A 271 7.07 -14.47 9.90
N TRP A 272 5.75 -14.39 9.66
CA TRP A 272 4.81 -13.99 10.68
C TRP A 272 4.76 -14.94 11.88
N ASN A 273 4.80 -16.25 11.65
CA ASN A 273 4.87 -17.23 12.71
C ASN A 273 6.15 -17.07 13.56
N LYS A 274 7.28 -16.78 12.92
CA LYS A 274 8.54 -16.50 13.63
C LYS A 274 8.42 -15.28 14.52
N GLU A 275 7.88 -14.18 14.02
CA GLU A 275 7.75 -12.94 14.78
C GLU A 275 6.71 -13.06 15.91
N LEU A 276 5.54 -13.65 15.66
CA LEU A 276 4.50 -13.87 16.66
C LEU A 276 4.94 -14.86 17.75
N ASN A 277 5.80 -15.84 17.43
CA ASN A 277 6.36 -16.79 18.39
C ASN A 277 7.44 -16.19 19.31
N ARG A 278 7.77 -14.91 19.22
CA ARG A 278 8.64 -14.23 20.19
C ARG A 278 8.04 -14.24 21.60
N VAL A 279 6.71 -14.26 21.69
CA VAL A 279 5.99 -14.47 22.94
C VAL A 279 5.11 -15.71 22.81
N ARG A 280 5.31 -16.67 23.70
CA ARG A 280 4.49 -17.89 23.75
C ARG A 280 3.63 -17.90 25.00
N ILE A 281 2.33 -18.00 24.83
CA ILE A 281 1.38 -18.10 25.92
C ILE A 281 0.82 -19.52 26.02
N SER A 282 0.47 -19.93 27.25
CA SER A 282 -0.16 -21.21 27.53
C SER A 282 -1.32 -21.02 28.50
N GLY A 283 -2.29 -21.93 28.47
CA GLY A 283 -3.55 -21.79 29.24
C GLY A 283 -4.56 -20.88 28.51
N GLY A 284 -5.64 -20.53 29.20
CA GLY A 284 -6.72 -19.73 28.61
C GLY A 284 -7.54 -20.47 27.56
N THR A 285 -8.56 -19.79 27.04
CA THR A 285 -9.40 -20.25 25.92
C THR A 285 -8.72 -19.96 24.58
N ASP A 286 -9.22 -20.55 23.51
CA ASP A 286 -8.71 -20.27 22.16
C ASP A 286 -9.05 -18.84 21.72
N ASP A 287 -10.17 -18.26 22.17
CA ASP A 287 -10.52 -16.87 21.94
C ASP A 287 -9.53 -15.92 22.61
N GLU A 288 -9.14 -16.17 23.86
CA GLU A 288 -8.12 -15.36 24.56
C GLU A 288 -6.76 -15.41 23.87
N LYS A 289 -6.36 -16.57 23.34
CA LYS A 289 -5.14 -16.72 22.55
C LYS A 289 -5.24 -15.96 21.23
N THR A 290 -6.39 -16.04 20.56
CA THR A 290 -6.65 -15.31 19.31
C THR A 290 -6.57 -13.80 19.54
N ILE A 291 -7.20 -13.28 20.59
CA ILE A 291 -7.14 -11.86 20.97
C ILE A 291 -5.69 -11.45 21.23
N PHE A 292 -4.93 -12.24 21.99
CA PHE A 292 -3.54 -11.94 22.31
C PHE A 292 -2.67 -11.85 21.04
N TYR A 293 -2.70 -12.86 20.17
CA TYR A 293 -1.87 -12.88 18.98
C TYR A 293 -2.32 -11.87 17.91
N THR A 294 -3.62 -11.55 17.86
CA THR A 294 -4.13 -10.48 17.01
C THR A 294 -3.62 -9.11 17.48
N ALA A 295 -3.68 -8.87 18.79
CA ALA A 295 -3.12 -7.64 19.37
C ALA A 295 -1.60 -7.54 19.13
N MET A 296 -0.87 -8.64 19.30
CA MET A 296 0.57 -8.71 19.02
C MET A 296 0.87 -8.44 17.53
N TYR A 297 0.09 -9.01 16.62
CA TYR A 297 0.18 -8.71 15.18
C TYR A 297 0.00 -7.22 14.89
N HIS A 298 -0.98 -6.56 15.51
CA HIS A 298 -1.21 -5.13 15.33
C HIS A 298 -0.01 -4.28 15.78
N THR A 299 0.73 -4.68 16.82
CA THR A 299 1.93 -3.95 17.26
C THR A 299 3.11 -4.04 16.27
N MET A 300 3.02 -4.89 15.24
CA MET A 300 4.08 -5.14 14.26
C MET A 300 3.78 -4.57 12.87
N ILE A 301 2.64 -3.91 12.67
CA ILE A 301 2.24 -3.38 11.35
C ILE A 301 3.04 -2.12 11.01
N ASP A 302 3.13 -1.19 11.94
CA ASP A 302 3.85 0.09 11.81
C ASP A 302 4.73 0.36 13.04
N PRO A 303 5.86 1.04 12.89
CA PRO A 303 6.45 1.65 11.68
C PRO A 303 7.00 0.64 10.68
N ARG A 304 6.71 0.86 9.41
CA ARG A 304 7.11 -0.03 8.31
C ARG A 304 8.46 0.30 7.71
N ILE A 305 9.04 -0.65 6.98
CA ILE A 305 10.27 -0.48 6.21
C ILE A 305 10.06 0.59 5.14
N TYR A 306 11.06 1.48 4.99
CA TYR A 306 11.07 2.56 4.02
C TYR A 306 12.31 2.56 3.12
N THR A 307 13.34 1.78 3.46
CA THR A 307 14.46 1.52 2.55
C THR A 307 14.06 0.52 1.48
N ASP A 308 14.61 0.66 0.27
CA ASP A 308 14.67 -0.42 -0.71
C ASP A 308 15.65 -1.51 -0.28
N VAL A 309 15.70 -2.64 -0.98
CA VAL A 309 16.60 -3.77 -0.66
C VAL A 309 18.09 -3.40 -0.74
N ASP A 310 18.43 -2.36 -1.49
CA ASP A 310 19.79 -1.80 -1.59
C ASP A 310 20.11 -0.76 -0.50
N GLY A 311 19.18 -0.52 0.42
CA GLY A 311 19.32 0.44 1.52
C GLY A 311 18.99 1.88 1.15
N ARG A 312 18.64 2.20 -0.10
CA ARG A 312 18.26 3.56 -0.49
C ARG A 312 16.88 3.93 0.06
N TYR A 313 16.69 5.22 0.40
CA TYR A 313 15.42 5.78 0.85
C TYR A 313 15.37 7.29 0.60
N VAL A 314 14.19 7.87 0.60
CA VAL A 314 14.01 9.32 0.55
C VAL A 314 14.09 9.89 1.96
N GLY A 315 15.00 10.84 2.19
CA GLY A 315 15.18 11.50 3.48
C GLY A 315 14.17 12.61 3.76
N GLY A 316 14.20 13.15 4.98
CA GLY A 316 13.39 14.30 5.39
C GLY A 316 13.69 15.59 4.63
N ASP A 317 14.81 15.65 3.93
CA ASP A 317 15.21 16.72 2.97
C ASP A 317 14.76 16.44 1.53
N TYR A 318 13.96 15.41 1.32
CA TYR A 318 13.49 14.94 0.01
C TYR A 318 14.60 14.52 -0.95
N LYS A 319 15.80 14.21 -0.45
CA LYS A 319 16.89 13.63 -1.22
C LYS A 319 17.01 12.13 -1.00
N ILE A 320 17.62 11.44 -1.96
CA ILE A 320 17.92 10.01 -1.83
C ILE A 320 19.15 9.86 -0.94
N HIS A 321 19.01 9.05 0.08
CA HIS A 321 20.06 8.63 1.00
C HIS A 321 20.19 7.10 0.95
N THR A 322 21.29 6.60 1.51
CA THR A 322 21.51 5.18 1.70
C THR A 322 21.71 4.92 3.20
N ALA A 323 20.89 4.07 3.76
CA ALA A 323 21.11 3.54 5.10
C ALA A 323 22.37 2.64 5.05
N ASP A 324 23.23 2.79 6.04
CA ASP A 324 24.31 1.82 6.21
C ASP A 324 23.74 0.48 6.73
N SER A 325 24.60 -0.53 6.85
CA SER A 325 24.18 -1.86 7.32
C SER A 325 23.75 -1.89 8.79
N THR A 326 23.80 -0.76 9.49
CA THR A 326 23.53 -0.67 10.93
C THR A 326 22.05 -0.52 11.26
N PHE A 327 21.25 0.07 10.36
CA PHE A 327 19.81 0.22 10.59
C PHE A 327 18.99 0.19 9.28
N THR A 328 17.70 -0.12 9.42
CA THR A 328 16.70 -0.02 8.37
C THR A 328 15.85 1.22 8.61
N LYS A 329 15.82 2.16 7.64
CA LYS A 329 14.96 3.34 7.74
C LYS A 329 13.50 2.93 7.73
N ARG A 330 12.75 3.45 8.69
CA ARG A 330 11.32 3.21 8.83
C ARG A 330 10.52 4.50 8.71
N THR A 331 9.23 4.36 8.44
CA THR A 331 8.27 5.45 8.31
C THR A 331 6.91 5.05 8.89
N ILE A 332 6.01 6.02 9.02
CA ILE A 332 4.68 5.93 9.61
C ILE A 332 4.77 5.73 11.11
N PHE A 333 5.14 6.83 11.76
CA PHE A 333 5.25 6.89 13.21
C PHE A 333 4.02 7.55 13.84
N SER A 334 3.19 6.76 14.50
CA SER A 334 2.11 7.24 15.37
C SER A 334 2.65 7.48 16.79
N GLY A 335 3.67 8.34 16.90
CA GLY A 335 4.48 8.46 18.12
C GLY A 335 3.67 8.76 19.37
N TRP A 336 2.67 9.65 19.27
CA TRP A 336 1.80 10.02 20.39
C TRP A 336 1.01 8.83 20.96
N ASP A 337 0.65 7.85 20.13
CA ASP A 337 -0.11 6.68 20.55
C ASP A 337 0.80 5.56 21.05
N VAL A 338 1.83 5.22 20.29
CA VAL A 338 2.62 3.99 20.47
C VAL A 338 3.68 4.10 21.58
N PHE A 339 4.09 5.32 21.99
CA PHE A 339 5.10 5.49 23.04
C PHE A 339 4.67 4.93 24.40
N ARG A 340 3.36 4.78 24.62
CA ARG A 340 2.78 4.38 25.90
C ARG A 340 2.98 2.89 26.19
N SER A 341 2.89 2.05 25.16
CA SER A 341 2.89 0.59 25.36
C SER A 341 3.61 -0.18 24.26
N GLN A 342 3.39 0.14 22.98
CA GLN A 342 3.98 -0.59 21.87
C GLN A 342 5.52 -0.53 21.88
N PHE A 343 6.11 0.66 21.91
CA PHE A 343 7.57 0.79 22.03
C PHE A 343 8.14 0.15 23.28
N PRO A 344 7.60 0.39 24.50
CA PRO A 344 8.03 -0.30 25.70
C PRO A 344 7.97 -1.82 25.61
N LEU A 345 6.96 -2.40 24.96
CA LEU A 345 6.89 -3.83 24.68
C LEU A 345 7.99 -4.26 23.71
N GLN A 346 8.14 -3.55 22.60
CA GLN A 346 9.09 -3.90 21.54
C GLN A 346 10.55 -3.80 22.04
N THR A 347 10.89 -2.92 22.99
CA THR A 347 12.22 -2.90 23.60
C THR A 347 12.57 -4.23 24.28
N ILE A 348 11.57 -4.99 24.71
CA ILE A 348 11.75 -6.29 25.36
C ILE A 348 11.81 -7.42 24.34
N ILE A 349 10.85 -7.45 23.39
CA ILE A 349 10.67 -8.59 22.46
C ILE A 349 11.40 -8.43 21.13
N SER A 350 11.75 -7.20 20.74
CA SER A 350 12.34 -6.87 19.44
C SER A 350 13.32 -5.70 19.52
N PRO A 351 14.38 -5.74 20.37
CA PRO A 351 15.27 -4.61 20.59
C PRO A 351 15.99 -4.11 19.33
N ARG A 352 16.24 -4.98 18.34
CA ARG A 352 16.81 -4.59 17.05
C ARG A 352 15.83 -3.75 16.23
N LEU A 353 14.55 -4.10 16.23
CA LEU A 353 13.50 -3.31 15.57
C LEU A 353 13.44 -1.90 16.18
N VAL A 354 13.46 -1.82 17.51
CA VAL A 354 13.46 -0.52 18.21
C VAL A 354 14.71 0.30 17.85
N SER A 355 15.86 -0.33 17.70
CA SER A 355 17.08 0.34 17.20
C SER A 355 16.86 0.98 15.83
N ASP A 356 16.24 0.28 14.87
CA ASP A 356 15.89 0.82 13.56
C ASP A 356 14.93 2.01 13.67
N GLU A 357 13.93 1.91 14.55
CA GLU A 357 12.93 2.96 14.79
C GLU A 357 13.56 4.23 15.38
N LEU A 358 14.42 4.08 16.39
CA LEU A 358 15.11 5.21 17.02
C LEU A 358 16.06 5.93 16.06
N ASN A 359 16.87 5.17 15.33
CA ASN A 359 17.75 5.74 14.31
C ASN A 359 16.94 6.41 13.19
N SER A 360 15.77 5.89 12.85
CA SER A 360 14.86 6.51 11.87
C SER A 360 14.34 7.86 12.36
N LEU A 361 13.92 7.97 13.62
CA LEU A 361 13.46 9.23 14.22
C LEU A 361 14.57 10.29 14.24
N ILE A 362 15.78 9.91 14.70
CA ILE A 362 16.93 10.81 14.73
C ILE A 362 17.30 11.27 13.32
N THR A 363 17.39 10.35 12.37
CA THR A 363 17.73 10.65 10.98
C THR A 363 16.71 11.60 10.34
N MET A 364 15.41 11.42 10.63
CA MET A 364 14.36 12.33 10.14
C MET A 364 14.54 13.74 10.70
N ALA A 365 14.80 13.88 11.99
CA ALA A 365 15.03 15.19 12.63
C ALA A 365 16.22 15.90 11.98
N ASP A 366 17.32 15.18 11.77
CA ASP A 366 18.53 15.73 11.13
C ASP A 366 18.28 16.18 9.68
N GLN A 367 17.73 15.28 8.87
CA GLN A 367 17.54 15.52 7.44
C GLN A 367 16.46 16.55 7.13
N SER A 368 15.42 16.64 7.95
CA SER A 368 14.35 17.63 7.76
C SER A 368 14.77 19.05 8.10
N GLY A 369 15.91 19.23 8.78
CA GLY A 369 16.33 20.53 9.32
C GLY A 369 15.42 21.08 10.42
N ARG A 370 14.52 20.25 10.94
CA ARG A 370 13.65 20.58 12.07
C ARG A 370 14.40 20.27 13.36
N GLU A 371 14.35 21.18 14.30
CA GLU A 371 15.01 21.00 15.60
C GLU A 371 14.12 20.24 16.61
N TYR A 372 13.29 19.29 16.12
CA TYR A 372 12.39 18.48 16.94
C TYR A 372 12.06 17.13 16.29
N TYR A 373 11.62 16.19 17.10
CA TYR A 373 11.13 14.89 16.65
C TYR A 373 9.65 14.95 16.28
N GLU A 374 9.30 14.18 15.24
CA GLU A 374 7.93 14.07 14.76
C GLU A 374 7.04 13.33 15.79
N ARG A 375 5.87 13.88 16.09
CA ARG A 375 4.85 13.18 16.90
C ARG A 375 4.04 12.20 16.06
N TRP A 376 3.77 12.62 14.83
CA TRP A 376 3.09 11.87 13.80
C TRP A 376 3.80 12.10 12.48
N GLU A 377 4.37 11.06 11.93
CA GLU A 377 5.11 11.11 10.67
C GLU A 377 4.51 10.15 9.66
N LEU A 378 4.42 10.58 8.41
CA LEU A 378 4.05 9.80 7.25
C LEU A 378 4.97 10.15 6.08
N LEU A 379 5.82 9.21 5.65
CA LEU A 379 6.69 9.38 4.48
C LEU A 379 7.46 10.72 4.50
N ASN A 380 8.10 11.02 5.64
CA ASN A 380 8.80 12.27 5.98
C ASN A 380 7.91 13.50 6.21
N SER A 381 6.60 13.38 6.09
CA SER A 381 5.68 14.49 6.33
C SER A 381 5.25 14.53 7.79
N TYR A 382 5.22 15.74 8.36
CA TYR A 382 4.80 15.98 9.72
C TYR A 382 3.40 16.60 9.77
N SER A 383 2.48 15.93 10.41
CA SER A 383 1.08 16.41 10.46
C SER A 383 0.83 17.58 11.38
N GLY A 384 1.71 17.84 12.34
CA GLY A 384 1.46 18.82 13.40
C GLY A 384 0.41 18.40 14.42
N CYS A 385 -0.13 17.18 14.34
CA CYS A 385 -1.15 16.65 15.24
C CYS A 385 -0.61 16.37 16.63
N MET A 386 -1.54 16.38 17.61
CA MET A 386 -1.32 15.99 19.01
C MET A 386 -0.36 16.91 19.77
N LEU A 387 -0.05 16.56 21.00
CA LEU A 387 0.74 17.37 21.94
C LEU A 387 1.93 16.59 22.50
N GLY A 388 2.88 17.30 23.10
CA GLY A 388 4.05 16.71 23.75
C GLY A 388 5.15 16.28 22.79
N ASN A 389 6.16 15.60 23.33
CA ASN A 389 7.26 15.03 22.58
C ASN A 389 7.42 13.54 22.93
N PRO A 390 6.64 12.65 22.34
CA PRO A 390 6.65 11.22 22.67
C PRO A 390 7.98 10.55 22.29
N ALA A 391 8.70 11.04 21.29
CA ALA A 391 9.97 10.46 20.87
C ALA A 391 11.02 10.51 21.98
N LEU A 392 11.09 11.60 22.77
CA LEU A 392 12.01 11.66 23.92
C LEU A 392 11.72 10.57 24.95
N SER A 393 10.44 10.27 25.20
CA SER A 393 10.07 9.18 26.11
C SER A 393 10.51 7.82 25.58
N VAL A 394 10.37 7.58 24.25
CA VAL A 394 10.80 6.34 23.60
C VAL A 394 12.32 6.20 23.65
N LEU A 395 13.07 7.26 23.33
CA LEU A 395 14.53 7.28 23.39
C LEU A 395 15.02 7.00 24.81
N ALA A 396 14.49 7.69 25.82
CA ALA A 396 14.88 7.51 27.20
C ALA A 396 14.55 6.09 27.72
N ASP A 397 13.36 5.57 27.45
CA ASP A 397 12.96 4.21 27.84
C ASP A 397 13.88 3.14 27.22
N ALA A 398 14.16 3.25 25.94
CA ALA A 398 15.08 2.35 25.24
C ALA A 398 16.50 2.42 25.83
N TYR A 399 16.99 3.64 26.16
CA TYR A 399 18.28 3.84 26.79
C TYR A 399 18.36 3.15 28.13
N ILE A 400 17.39 3.37 29.03
CA ILE A 400 17.33 2.74 30.35
C ILE A 400 17.32 1.22 30.24
N LYS A 401 16.65 0.66 29.24
CA LYS A 401 16.56 -0.78 28.97
C LYS A 401 17.79 -1.36 28.25
N GLY A 402 18.82 -0.57 28.00
CA GLY A 402 20.11 -1.04 27.50
C GLY A 402 20.30 -0.98 25.99
N ILE A 403 19.37 -0.41 25.21
CA ILE A 403 19.55 -0.17 23.79
C ILE A 403 20.50 1.02 23.61
N ARG A 404 21.66 0.80 22.96
CA ARG A 404 22.76 1.76 22.81
C ARG A 404 23.21 1.94 21.34
N THR A 405 22.37 1.54 20.41
CA THR A 405 22.68 1.52 18.98
C THR A 405 22.29 2.82 18.26
N TYR A 406 22.09 3.88 18.99
CA TYR A 406 21.78 5.21 18.50
C TYR A 406 22.56 6.28 19.30
N ASP A 407 22.69 7.47 18.73
CA ASP A 407 23.36 8.59 19.37
C ASP A 407 22.43 9.23 20.42
N ALA A 408 22.65 8.88 21.68
CA ALA A 408 21.83 9.36 22.80
C ALA A 408 22.28 10.75 23.35
N GLU A 409 23.44 11.26 22.90
CA GLU A 409 23.92 12.58 23.28
C GLU A 409 23.37 13.68 22.37
N LYS A 410 22.88 13.30 21.21
CA LYS A 410 22.29 14.18 20.21
C LYS A 410 20.83 14.49 20.51
#